data_1e55d2d586a7fb693969594cdce98707
#
_entry.id   1e55d2d586a7fb693969594cdce98707
#
_cell.length_a   1.000
_cell.length_b   1.000
_cell.length_c   1.000
_cell.angle_alpha   90.00
_cell.angle_beta   90.00
_cell.angle_gamma   90.00
#
_symmetry.space_group_name_H-M   'P 1'
#
loop_
_entity.id
_entity.type
_entity.pdbx_description
1 polymer ?
#
loop_
_entity_poly.entity_id
_entity_poly.type
_entity_poly.pdbx_seq_one_letter_code
_entity_poly.pdbx_strand_id
1 'polypeptide(L)'
;MALLSLSEINKSFDSRQVLKNINLNISQGEFVSLVGVSGSGKSTLLNIIAGLEKPDSGLVLLNGESLNGKTGKVSYMFQKDLLFPYYTILDNVILTLIISGMKKEDAQKKAEPFFAQFGLEGTQKKYPKQLSGGMKQRAAFLRTYLSSKTLMLLDEPFSALDMITKNQMHEWYLNVISKLKLTTLLITHDIEEAILLSDRILIMNNVNKNEDSNVIDEIKVELPFPRTMDLCYTEEFNRLKRLIFEKL
;
A
#
# COMPACT_ATOMS: atom_id res chain seq x y z
N MET A 1 -3.95 7.06 -19.34
CA MET A 1 -2.75 7.84 -18.96
C MET A 1 -2.26 7.34 -17.61
N ALA A 2 -0.94 7.24 -17.41
CA ALA A 2 -0.38 6.84 -16.14
C ALA A 2 -0.65 7.91 -15.06
N LEU A 3 -1.14 7.48 -13.89
CA LEU A 3 -1.30 8.34 -12.72
C LEU A 3 0.05 8.60 -12.05
N LEU A 4 0.81 7.51 -11.81
CA LEU A 4 2.17 7.54 -11.29
C LEU A 4 3.14 7.08 -12.39
N SER A 5 4.25 7.79 -12.55
CA SER A 5 5.33 7.41 -13.46
C SER A 5 6.68 7.61 -12.79
N LEU A 6 7.48 6.56 -12.78
CA LEU A 6 8.86 6.58 -12.34
C LEU A 6 9.74 6.34 -13.57
N SER A 7 10.76 7.15 -13.73
CA SER A 7 11.72 7.03 -14.83
C SER A 7 13.14 7.06 -14.28
N GLU A 8 13.89 5.99 -14.55
CA GLU A 8 15.32 5.83 -14.25
C GLU A 8 15.68 6.13 -12.79
N ILE A 9 14.84 5.71 -11.83
CA ILE A 9 15.09 5.98 -10.41
C ILE A 9 16.30 5.19 -9.94
N ASN A 10 17.26 5.88 -9.40
CA ASN A 10 18.45 5.32 -8.74
C ASN A 10 18.55 5.86 -7.32
N LYS A 11 19.01 5.00 -6.40
CA LYS A 11 19.27 5.35 -5.01
C LYS A 11 20.36 4.50 -4.42
N SER A 12 21.31 5.17 -3.75
CA SER A 12 22.38 4.55 -2.98
C SER A 12 22.37 5.11 -1.55
N PHE A 13 22.80 4.30 -0.62
CA PHE A 13 23.13 4.71 0.75
C PHE A 13 24.59 4.34 0.99
N ASP A 14 25.39 5.34 1.34
CA ASP A 14 26.84 5.24 1.42
C ASP A 14 27.43 4.71 0.09
N SER A 15 28.03 3.53 0.09
CA SER A 15 28.59 2.88 -1.11
C SER A 15 27.70 1.79 -1.70
N ARG A 16 26.49 1.54 -1.11
CA ARG A 16 25.59 0.45 -1.53
C ARG A 16 24.44 1.01 -2.37
N GLN A 17 24.39 0.61 -3.64
CA GLN A 17 23.23 0.87 -4.48
C GLN A 17 22.06 -0.01 -4.04
N VAL A 18 20.90 0.62 -3.79
CA VAL A 18 19.65 -0.03 -3.33
C VAL A 18 18.60 -0.06 -4.42
N LEU A 19 18.50 1.02 -5.20
CA LEU A 19 17.66 1.09 -6.39
C LEU A 19 18.51 1.35 -7.61
N LYS A 20 18.28 0.59 -8.67
CA LYS A 20 18.99 0.70 -9.93
C LYS A 20 17.98 0.79 -11.07
N ASN A 21 17.96 1.93 -11.77
CA ASN A 21 17.18 2.16 -12.99
C ASN A 21 15.72 1.70 -12.91
N ILE A 22 15.00 2.08 -11.83
CA ILE A 22 13.62 1.69 -11.65
C ILE A 22 12.72 2.49 -12.58
N ASN A 23 11.99 1.77 -13.43
CA ASN A 23 10.97 2.29 -14.31
C ASN A 23 9.62 1.63 -13.95
N LEU A 24 8.59 2.42 -13.72
CA LEU A 24 7.29 1.95 -13.26
C LEU A 24 6.20 2.95 -13.66
N ASN A 25 5.09 2.42 -14.15
CA ASN A 25 3.89 3.22 -14.39
C ASN A 25 2.69 2.55 -13.68
N ILE A 26 1.83 3.35 -13.05
CA ILE A 26 0.56 2.90 -12.45
C ILE A 26 -0.57 3.73 -13.05
N SER A 27 -1.59 3.06 -13.58
CA SER A 27 -2.77 3.70 -14.15
C SER A 27 -3.77 4.09 -13.06
N GLN A 28 -4.64 5.04 -13.36
CA GLN A 28 -5.70 5.42 -12.42
C GLN A 28 -6.65 4.24 -12.16
N GLY A 29 -6.93 3.96 -10.89
CA GLY A 29 -7.78 2.86 -10.45
C GLY A 29 -7.09 1.49 -10.46
N GLU A 30 -5.82 1.41 -10.85
CA GLU A 30 -5.05 0.17 -10.86
C GLU A 30 -4.54 -0.17 -9.47
N PHE A 31 -4.61 -1.44 -9.12
CA PHE A 31 -4.00 -2.00 -7.92
C PHE A 31 -2.75 -2.79 -8.30
N VAL A 32 -1.59 -2.29 -7.92
CA VAL A 32 -0.29 -2.91 -8.21
C VAL A 32 0.35 -3.39 -6.91
N SER A 33 0.81 -4.64 -6.89
CA SER A 33 1.68 -5.12 -5.80
C SER A 33 3.13 -5.17 -6.23
N LEU A 34 4.01 -4.82 -5.31
CA LEU A 34 5.45 -4.98 -5.42
C LEU A 34 5.89 -6.06 -4.43
N VAL A 35 6.28 -7.21 -4.94
CA VAL A 35 6.83 -8.34 -4.16
C VAL A 35 8.33 -8.44 -4.36
N GLY A 36 9.03 -9.04 -3.40
CA GLY A 36 10.47 -9.22 -3.53
C GLY A 36 11.12 -9.61 -2.21
N VAL A 37 12.35 -10.07 -2.30
CA VAL A 37 13.15 -10.48 -1.14
C VAL A 37 13.36 -9.34 -0.15
N SER A 38 13.61 -9.67 1.11
CA SER A 38 13.95 -8.66 2.12
C SER A 38 15.21 -7.90 1.73
N GLY A 39 15.22 -6.59 1.88
CA GLY A 39 16.35 -5.73 1.53
C GLY A 39 16.49 -5.38 0.04
N SER A 40 15.53 -5.75 -0.82
CA SER A 40 15.56 -5.40 -2.26
C SER A 40 15.28 -3.91 -2.56
N GLY A 41 14.90 -3.11 -1.55
CA GLY A 41 14.68 -1.66 -1.73
C GLY A 41 13.20 -1.24 -1.82
N LYS A 42 12.24 -2.13 -1.61
CA LYS A 42 10.79 -1.83 -1.73
C LYS A 42 10.35 -0.63 -0.88
N SER A 43 10.67 -0.64 0.41
CA SER A 43 10.30 0.48 1.30
C SER A 43 11.06 1.77 0.93
N THR A 44 12.30 1.66 0.42
CA THR A 44 13.03 2.82 -0.13
C THR A 44 12.29 3.42 -1.32
N LEU A 45 11.79 2.57 -2.23
CA LEU A 45 11.01 3.02 -3.37
C LEU A 45 9.70 3.72 -2.93
N LEU A 46 8.97 3.14 -1.94
CA LEU A 46 7.79 3.80 -1.38
C LEU A 46 8.12 5.17 -0.76
N ASN A 47 9.21 5.26 -0.02
CA ASN A 47 9.64 6.51 0.60
C ASN A 47 9.97 7.57 -0.44
N ILE A 48 10.56 7.19 -1.58
CA ILE A 48 10.82 8.10 -2.70
C ILE A 48 9.49 8.57 -3.32
N ILE A 49 8.55 7.66 -3.57
CA ILE A 49 7.22 8.02 -4.10
C ILE A 49 6.46 8.92 -3.12
N ALA A 50 6.59 8.68 -1.81
CA ALA A 50 5.99 9.52 -0.77
C ALA A 50 6.66 10.89 -0.59
N GLY A 51 7.82 11.11 -1.22
CA GLY A 51 8.63 12.31 -1.07
C GLY A 51 9.39 12.39 0.25
N LEU A 52 9.43 11.31 1.03
CA LEU A 52 10.16 11.20 2.30
C LEU A 52 11.66 10.99 2.07
N GLU A 53 12.03 10.43 0.92
CA GLU A 53 13.40 10.23 0.49
C GLU A 53 13.56 10.81 -0.91
N LYS A 54 14.73 11.38 -1.22
CA LYS A 54 15.05 11.86 -2.57
C LYS A 54 15.81 10.79 -3.34
N PRO A 55 15.44 10.51 -4.61
CA PRO A 55 16.27 9.68 -5.46
C PRO A 55 17.61 10.41 -5.75
N ASP A 56 18.66 9.64 -6.02
CA ASP A 56 19.95 10.21 -6.46
C ASP A 56 19.87 10.68 -7.92
N SER A 57 19.10 9.97 -8.74
CA SER A 57 18.73 10.37 -10.10
C SER A 57 17.36 9.83 -10.48
N GLY A 58 16.81 10.32 -11.59
CA GLY A 58 15.51 9.93 -12.10
C GLY A 58 14.39 10.87 -11.67
N LEU A 59 13.18 10.58 -12.14
CA LEU A 59 12.02 11.46 -11.98
C LEU A 59 10.80 10.65 -11.54
N VAL A 60 10.11 11.14 -10.50
CA VAL A 60 8.80 10.64 -10.06
C VAL A 60 7.74 11.66 -10.44
N LEU A 61 6.77 11.27 -11.24
CA LEU A 61 5.63 12.10 -11.63
C LEU A 61 4.32 11.52 -11.09
N LEU A 62 3.48 12.37 -10.52
CA LEU A 62 2.10 12.07 -10.16
C LEU A 62 1.19 13.03 -10.92
N ASN A 63 0.30 12.51 -11.76
CA ASN A 63 -0.51 13.33 -12.68
C ASN A 63 0.32 14.30 -13.55
N GLY A 64 1.53 13.89 -13.94
CA GLY A 64 2.45 14.73 -14.71
C GLY A 64 3.23 15.76 -13.89
N GLU A 65 2.98 15.91 -12.59
CA GLU A 65 3.72 16.81 -11.70
C GLU A 65 4.84 16.07 -10.95
N SER A 66 6.01 16.67 -10.86
CA SER A 66 7.15 16.08 -10.13
C SER A 66 6.89 16.01 -8.63
N LEU A 67 7.10 14.81 -8.07
CA LEU A 67 7.02 14.53 -6.62
C LEU A 67 8.38 14.59 -5.92
N ASN A 68 9.49 14.70 -6.63
CA ASN A 68 10.81 14.58 -6.04
C ASN A 68 10.99 15.50 -4.81
N GLY A 69 11.02 14.87 -3.61
CA GLY A 69 11.13 15.55 -2.32
C GLY A 69 9.90 16.35 -1.88
N LYS A 70 8.72 16.13 -2.49
CA LYS A 70 7.45 16.77 -2.10
C LYS A 70 6.59 15.80 -1.31
N THR A 71 6.46 16.00 -0.01
CA THR A 71 5.62 15.20 0.89
C THR A 71 4.13 15.59 0.82
N GLY A 72 3.26 14.72 1.34
CA GLY A 72 1.82 14.98 1.50
C GLY A 72 1.00 14.93 0.20
N LYS A 73 1.57 14.43 -0.90
CA LYS A 73 0.87 14.29 -2.19
C LYS A 73 0.21 12.92 -2.38
N VAL A 74 0.64 11.92 -1.61
CA VAL A 74 0.09 10.56 -1.61
C VAL A 74 -0.37 10.18 -0.21
N SER A 75 -1.28 9.21 -0.10
CA SER A 75 -1.65 8.60 1.18
C SER A 75 -0.70 7.46 1.48
N TYR A 76 -0.15 7.38 2.70
CA TYR A 76 0.82 6.34 3.07
C TYR A 76 0.37 5.62 4.34
N MET A 77 0.20 4.31 4.24
CA MET A 77 0.00 3.40 5.37
C MET A 77 1.29 2.63 5.62
N PHE A 78 1.87 2.86 6.80
CA PHE A 78 3.08 2.17 7.24
C PHE A 78 2.77 0.75 7.73
N GLN A 79 3.79 -0.10 7.79
CA GLN A 79 3.70 -1.46 8.30
C GLN A 79 3.11 -1.53 9.72
N LYS A 80 3.50 -0.61 10.59
CA LYS A 80 2.89 -0.44 11.92
C LYS A 80 1.68 0.49 11.83
N ASP A 81 0.66 0.25 12.65
CA ASP A 81 -0.56 1.07 12.66
C ASP A 81 -0.31 2.54 13.02
N LEU A 82 0.75 2.83 13.77
CA LEU A 82 1.16 4.17 14.21
C LEU A 82 -0.01 5.00 14.75
N LEU A 83 -0.95 4.37 15.45
CA LEU A 83 -2.01 5.08 16.16
C LEU A 83 -1.46 5.76 17.40
N PHE A 84 -1.84 7.01 17.60
CA PHE A 84 -1.45 7.77 18.80
C PHE A 84 -2.16 7.18 20.02
N PRO A 85 -1.43 6.65 21.03
CA PRO A 85 -2.00 5.86 22.11
C PRO A 85 -2.92 6.64 23.03
N TYR A 86 -2.75 7.96 23.11
CA TYR A 86 -3.54 8.88 23.96
C TYR A 86 -4.66 9.59 23.20
N TYR A 87 -4.84 9.29 21.91
CA TYR A 87 -5.95 9.79 21.09
C TYR A 87 -7.02 8.69 21.00
N THR A 88 -8.28 9.12 20.96
CA THR A 88 -9.37 8.19 20.62
C THR A 88 -9.19 7.67 19.19
N ILE A 89 -9.91 6.60 18.83
CA ILE A 89 -9.88 6.09 17.46
C ILE A 89 -10.42 7.13 16.48
N LEU A 90 -11.46 7.86 16.84
CA LEU A 90 -11.98 8.95 16.02
C LEU A 90 -10.91 10.05 15.83
N ASP A 91 -10.25 10.50 16.90
CA ASP A 91 -9.20 11.53 16.80
C ASP A 91 -8.00 11.05 15.96
N ASN A 92 -7.62 9.76 16.06
CA ASN A 92 -6.59 9.16 15.18
C ASN A 92 -7.01 9.19 13.71
N VAL A 93 -8.23 8.78 13.43
CA VAL A 93 -8.77 8.66 12.07
C VAL A 93 -8.87 10.02 11.38
N ILE A 94 -9.31 11.05 12.08
CA ILE A 94 -9.49 12.39 11.50
C ILE A 94 -8.21 13.24 11.48
N LEU A 95 -7.11 12.76 12.07
CA LEU A 95 -5.89 13.55 12.27
C LEU A 95 -5.37 14.17 10.96
N THR A 96 -5.35 13.42 9.87
CA THR A 96 -4.89 13.90 8.57
C THR A 96 -5.77 14.99 7.99
N LEU A 97 -7.08 14.96 8.28
CA LEU A 97 -8.03 16.00 7.89
C LEU A 97 -7.77 17.30 8.67
N ILE A 98 -7.51 17.16 9.99
CA ILE A 98 -7.16 18.31 10.85
C ILE A 98 -5.85 18.96 10.36
N ILE A 99 -4.82 18.16 10.09
CA ILE A 99 -3.52 18.67 9.58
C ILE A 99 -3.71 19.38 8.23
N SER A 100 -4.67 18.95 7.40
CA SER A 100 -5.00 19.63 6.15
C SER A 100 -5.84 20.90 6.30
N GLY A 101 -6.14 21.33 7.55
CA GLY A 101 -6.86 22.58 7.87
C GLY A 101 -8.37 22.42 8.05
N MET A 102 -8.92 21.20 8.03
CA MET A 102 -10.35 20.99 8.28
C MET A 102 -10.69 21.21 9.76
N LYS A 103 -11.82 21.85 10.06
CA LYS A 103 -12.31 21.97 11.43
C LYS A 103 -12.67 20.61 12.01
N LYS A 104 -12.49 20.44 13.31
CA LYS A 104 -12.67 19.15 13.99
C LYS A 104 -14.07 18.59 13.80
N GLU A 105 -15.09 19.42 13.94
CA GLU A 105 -16.49 19.03 13.79
C GLU A 105 -16.81 18.53 12.38
N ASP A 106 -16.25 19.18 11.35
CA ASP A 106 -16.44 18.78 9.96
C ASP A 106 -15.66 17.48 9.64
N ALA A 107 -14.46 17.33 10.18
CA ALA A 107 -13.67 16.11 10.07
C ALA A 107 -14.38 14.91 10.73
N GLN A 108 -14.99 15.09 11.90
CA GLN A 108 -15.78 14.07 12.59
C GLN A 108 -17.00 13.67 11.75
N LYS A 109 -17.80 14.63 11.27
CA LYS A 109 -18.94 14.36 10.40
C LYS A 109 -18.54 13.60 9.14
N LYS A 110 -17.40 13.96 8.53
CA LYS A 110 -16.88 13.29 7.34
C LYS A 110 -16.45 11.85 7.61
N ALA A 111 -15.88 11.58 8.79
CA ALA A 111 -15.36 10.25 9.15
C ALA A 111 -16.45 9.28 9.61
N GLU A 112 -17.50 9.78 10.28
CA GLU A 112 -18.53 8.98 10.95
C GLU A 112 -19.15 7.87 10.07
N PRO A 113 -19.57 8.12 8.81
CA PRO A 113 -20.19 7.10 7.96
C PRO A 113 -19.25 5.92 7.65
N PHE A 114 -17.94 6.14 7.72
CA PHE A 114 -16.95 5.12 7.38
C PHE A 114 -16.67 4.15 8.53
N PHE A 115 -17.01 4.49 9.77
CA PHE A 115 -16.76 3.59 10.90
C PHE A 115 -17.49 2.25 10.74
N ALA A 116 -18.76 2.27 10.35
CA ALA A 116 -19.51 1.04 10.06
C ALA A 116 -18.94 0.30 8.85
N GLN A 117 -18.65 1.02 7.75
CA GLN A 117 -18.09 0.43 6.53
C GLN A 117 -16.74 -0.24 6.77
N PHE A 118 -15.93 0.30 7.69
CA PHE A 118 -14.62 -0.23 8.06
C PHE A 118 -14.69 -1.24 9.22
N GLY A 119 -15.88 -1.61 9.69
CA GLY A 119 -16.05 -2.55 10.80
C GLY A 119 -15.52 -2.02 12.13
N LEU A 120 -15.60 -0.71 12.34
CA LEU A 120 -15.15 0.01 13.52
C LEU A 120 -16.31 0.65 14.30
N GLU A 121 -17.55 0.28 14.00
CA GLU A 121 -18.72 0.81 14.68
C GLU A 121 -18.61 0.66 16.20
N GLY A 122 -18.98 1.71 16.94
CA GLY A 122 -18.89 1.75 18.41
C GLY A 122 -17.47 1.87 18.99
N THR A 123 -16.44 2.09 18.13
CA THR A 123 -15.05 2.27 18.60
C THR A 123 -14.58 3.72 18.64
N GLN A 124 -15.40 4.67 18.18
CA GLN A 124 -15.02 6.07 18.00
C GLN A 124 -14.37 6.68 19.23
N LYS A 125 -14.93 6.39 20.41
CA LYS A 125 -14.47 6.90 21.73
C LYS A 125 -13.45 5.99 22.42
N LYS A 126 -13.13 4.82 21.85
CA LYS A 126 -12.12 3.91 22.39
C LYS A 126 -10.71 4.40 22.08
N TYR A 127 -9.75 3.90 22.86
CA TYR A 127 -8.31 4.12 22.66
C TYR A 127 -7.68 2.90 21.96
N PRO A 128 -6.53 3.05 21.28
CA PRO A 128 -5.87 1.94 20.55
C PRO A 128 -5.65 0.68 21.40
N LYS A 129 -5.33 0.82 22.69
CA LYS A 129 -5.14 -0.34 23.60
C LYS A 129 -6.40 -1.19 23.82
N GLN A 130 -7.56 -0.69 23.46
CA GLN A 130 -8.86 -1.36 23.65
C GLN A 130 -9.32 -2.09 22.36
N LEU A 131 -8.51 -2.04 21.29
CA LEU A 131 -8.80 -2.66 20.00
C LEU A 131 -7.94 -3.90 19.78
N SER A 132 -8.49 -4.89 19.04
CA SER A 132 -7.70 -6.00 18.50
C SER A 132 -6.70 -5.51 17.44
N GLY A 133 -5.71 -6.34 17.08
CA GLY A 133 -4.73 -6.02 16.04
C GLY A 133 -5.40 -5.68 14.70
N GLY A 134 -6.35 -6.49 14.26
CA GLY A 134 -7.10 -6.23 13.02
C GLY A 134 -7.92 -4.92 13.08
N MET A 135 -8.54 -4.61 14.21
CA MET A 135 -9.25 -3.33 14.36
C MET A 135 -8.32 -2.12 14.32
N LYS A 136 -7.11 -2.23 14.88
CA LYS A 136 -6.08 -1.17 14.79
C LYS A 136 -5.65 -0.96 13.33
N GLN A 137 -5.45 -2.04 12.57
CA GLN A 137 -5.10 -1.95 11.14
C GLN A 137 -6.24 -1.32 10.33
N ARG A 138 -7.50 -1.68 10.60
CA ARG A 138 -8.67 -1.02 9.97
C ARG A 138 -8.74 0.47 10.29
N ALA A 139 -8.44 0.87 11.52
CA ALA A 139 -8.41 2.28 11.91
C ALA A 139 -7.26 3.04 11.21
N ALA A 140 -6.07 2.44 11.11
CA ALA A 140 -4.95 3.00 10.36
C ALA A 140 -5.27 3.12 8.86
N PHE A 141 -5.93 2.10 8.29
CA PHE A 141 -6.39 2.15 6.91
C PHE A 141 -7.45 3.24 6.68
N LEU A 142 -8.44 3.37 7.57
CA LEU A 142 -9.44 4.43 7.50
C LEU A 142 -8.81 5.83 7.59
N ARG A 143 -7.83 6.03 8.48
CA ARG A 143 -7.04 7.27 8.55
C ARG A 143 -6.34 7.57 7.22
N THR A 144 -5.73 6.55 6.62
CA THR A 144 -5.03 6.67 5.32
C THR A 144 -6.00 6.96 4.20
N TYR A 145 -7.15 6.29 4.18
CA TYR A 145 -8.23 6.53 3.20
C TYR A 145 -8.78 7.94 3.28
N LEU A 146 -9.05 8.45 4.48
CA LEU A 146 -9.59 9.80 4.67
C LEU A 146 -8.59 10.91 4.33
N SER A 147 -7.29 10.61 4.26
CA SER A 147 -6.32 11.57 3.73
C SER A 147 -6.57 11.90 2.25
N SER A 148 -7.29 11.02 1.56
CA SER A 148 -7.96 11.24 0.26
C SER A 148 -7.05 11.80 -0.83
N LYS A 149 -5.91 11.15 -1.05
CA LYS A 149 -5.03 11.42 -2.18
C LYS A 149 -5.33 10.44 -3.32
N THR A 150 -4.91 10.80 -4.51
CA THR A 150 -5.16 10.02 -5.73
C THR A 150 -4.43 8.67 -5.75
N LEU A 151 -3.33 8.55 -4.99
CA LEU A 151 -2.52 7.33 -4.86
C LEU A 151 -2.40 6.94 -3.39
N MET A 152 -2.64 5.65 -3.10
CA MET A 152 -2.43 5.04 -1.80
C MET A 152 -1.22 4.12 -1.84
N LEU A 153 -0.30 4.32 -0.91
CA LEU A 153 0.86 3.48 -0.69
C LEU A 153 0.62 2.64 0.57
N LEU A 154 0.81 1.33 0.47
CA LEU A 154 0.62 0.37 1.56
C LEU A 154 1.91 -0.42 1.75
N ASP A 155 2.54 -0.28 2.91
CA ASP A 155 3.78 -0.96 3.26
C ASP A 155 3.49 -2.12 4.20
N GLU A 156 3.42 -3.34 3.69
CA GLU A 156 3.17 -4.58 4.43
C GLU A 156 2.02 -4.48 5.46
N PRO A 157 0.81 -4.04 5.08
CA PRO A 157 -0.24 -3.65 6.02
C PRO A 157 -0.77 -4.80 6.90
N PHE A 158 -0.52 -6.07 6.53
CA PHE A 158 -1.05 -7.24 7.23
C PHE A 158 0.04 -8.11 7.87
N SER A 159 1.33 -7.74 7.78
CA SER A 159 2.46 -8.54 8.23
C SER A 159 2.51 -8.77 9.75
N ALA A 160 1.91 -7.86 10.54
CA ALA A 160 1.89 -7.95 12.00
C ALA A 160 0.69 -8.74 12.57
N LEU A 161 -0.15 -9.33 11.71
CA LEU A 161 -1.35 -10.05 12.12
C LEU A 161 -1.11 -11.57 12.15
N ASP A 162 -1.77 -12.25 13.07
CA ASP A 162 -1.85 -13.71 13.04
C ASP A 162 -2.66 -14.19 11.83
N MET A 163 -2.49 -15.47 11.45
CA MET A 163 -3.07 -16.03 10.22
C MET A 163 -4.59 -15.90 10.15
N ILE A 164 -5.31 -16.12 11.26
CA ILE A 164 -6.78 -16.06 11.28
C ILE A 164 -7.23 -14.61 11.06
N THR A 165 -6.65 -13.67 11.81
CA THR A 165 -6.94 -12.24 11.67
C THR A 165 -6.56 -11.73 10.29
N LYS A 166 -5.45 -12.22 9.71
CA LYS A 166 -5.00 -11.86 8.37
C LYS A 166 -6.01 -12.28 7.30
N ASN A 167 -6.52 -13.50 7.34
CA ASN A 167 -7.53 -13.98 6.38
C ASN A 167 -8.83 -13.16 6.48
N GLN A 168 -9.30 -12.86 7.69
CA GLN A 168 -10.46 -11.98 7.91
C GLN A 168 -10.20 -10.55 7.37
N MET A 169 -8.99 -10.06 7.48
CA MET A 169 -8.60 -8.77 6.93
C MET A 169 -8.55 -8.78 5.41
N HIS A 170 -8.06 -9.86 4.78
CA HIS A 170 -8.08 -9.99 3.32
C HIS A 170 -9.50 -9.98 2.77
N GLU A 171 -10.43 -10.78 3.32
CA GLU A 171 -11.84 -10.78 2.92
C GLU A 171 -12.46 -9.39 3.06
N TRP A 172 -12.23 -8.74 4.22
CA TRP A 172 -12.73 -7.40 4.45
C TRP A 172 -12.12 -6.40 3.44
N TYR A 173 -10.83 -6.51 3.18
CA TYR A 173 -10.11 -5.59 2.29
C TYR A 173 -10.58 -5.72 0.84
N LEU A 174 -10.78 -6.95 0.35
CA LEU A 174 -11.37 -7.22 -0.97
C LEU A 174 -12.74 -6.54 -1.13
N ASN A 175 -13.59 -6.64 -0.11
CA ASN A 175 -14.90 -5.99 -0.09
C ASN A 175 -14.82 -4.46 -0.09
N VAL A 176 -13.82 -3.88 0.54
CA VAL A 176 -13.64 -2.42 0.60
C VAL A 176 -13.06 -1.89 -0.70
N ILE A 177 -12.00 -2.52 -1.24
CA ILE A 177 -11.33 -2.08 -2.48
C ILE A 177 -12.28 -2.11 -3.67
N SER A 178 -13.07 -3.18 -3.82
CA SER A 178 -14.03 -3.31 -4.93
C SER A 178 -15.02 -2.15 -5.01
N LYS A 179 -15.32 -1.53 -3.87
CA LYS A 179 -16.24 -0.39 -3.76
C LYS A 179 -15.55 0.96 -3.97
N LEU A 180 -14.28 1.08 -3.58
CA LEU A 180 -13.60 2.37 -3.49
C LEU A 180 -12.79 2.73 -4.74
N LYS A 181 -12.46 1.77 -5.61
CA LYS A 181 -11.67 1.95 -6.85
C LYS A 181 -10.42 2.82 -6.66
N LEU A 182 -9.68 2.56 -5.59
CA LEU A 182 -8.48 3.31 -5.24
C LEU A 182 -7.30 2.90 -6.12
N THR A 183 -6.50 3.86 -6.57
CA THR A 183 -5.19 3.54 -7.15
C THR A 183 -4.25 3.21 -6.00
N THR A 184 -3.66 2.03 -6.04
CA THR A 184 -2.89 1.51 -4.89
C THR A 184 -1.59 0.87 -5.35
N LEU A 185 -0.50 1.17 -4.62
CA LEU A 185 0.73 0.42 -4.67
C LEU A 185 0.94 -0.26 -3.31
N LEU A 186 0.87 -1.58 -3.31
CA LEU A 186 1.06 -2.44 -2.13
C LEU A 186 2.46 -3.04 -2.15
N ILE A 187 3.19 -2.92 -1.04
CA ILE A 187 4.35 -3.78 -0.78
C ILE A 187 3.91 -4.92 0.11
N THR A 188 4.24 -6.12 -0.31
CA THR A 188 4.06 -7.33 0.50
C THR A 188 5.12 -8.37 0.17
N HIS A 189 5.43 -9.22 1.15
CA HIS A 189 6.21 -10.44 0.95
C HIS A 189 5.31 -11.68 0.82
N ASP A 190 4.00 -11.51 0.93
CA ASP A 190 3.01 -12.55 0.79
C ASP A 190 2.48 -12.61 -0.66
N ILE A 191 2.83 -13.71 -1.34
CA ILE A 191 2.45 -13.92 -2.74
C ILE A 191 0.93 -14.09 -2.90
N GLU A 192 0.26 -14.75 -1.94
CA GLU A 192 -1.20 -14.95 -1.99
C GLU A 192 -1.93 -13.63 -1.88
N GLU A 193 -1.47 -12.76 -0.97
CA GLU A 193 -1.97 -11.40 -0.82
C GLU A 193 -1.81 -10.60 -2.12
N ALA A 194 -0.62 -10.65 -2.73
CA ALA A 194 -0.37 -9.96 -3.99
C ALA A 194 -1.30 -10.45 -5.11
N ILE A 195 -1.52 -11.77 -5.25
CA ILE A 195 -2.41 -12.33 -6.27
C ILE A 195 -3.88 -11.96 -6.01
N LEU A 196 -4.33 -12.04 -4.76
CA LEU A 196 -5.71 -11.75 -4.42
C LEU A 196 -6.09 -10.28 -4.67
N LEU A 197 -5.18 -9.35 -4.37
CA LEU A 197 -5.51 -7.94 -4.31
C LEU A 197 -5.19 -7.18 -5.61
N SER A 198 -4.25 -7.67 -6.44
CA SER A 198 -3.65 -6.84 -7.49
C SER A 198 -4.14 -7.16 -8.88
N ASP A 199 -4.21 -6.14 -9.72
CA ASP A 199 -4.36 -6.29 -11.18
C ASP A 199 -3.03 -6.73 -11.80
N ARG A 200 -1.90 -6.30 -11.18
CA ARG A 200 -0.55 -6.53 -11.66
C ARG A 200 0.43 -6.64 -10.51
N ILE A 201 1.40 -7.55 -10.65
CA ILE A 201 2.45 -7.80 -9.66
C ILE A 201 3.80 -7.49 -10.30
N LEU A 202 4.58 -6.68 -9.61
CA LEU A 202 5.96 -6.38 -9.94
C LEU A 202 6.88 -7.18 -9.03
N ILE A 203 7.94 -7.76 -9.58
CA ILE A 203 8.93 -8.52 -8.84
C ILE A 203 10.19 -7.71 -8.72
N MET A 204 10.66 -7.52 -7.49
CA MET A 204 11.85 -6.73 -7.20
C MET A 204 12.89 -7.56 -6.47
N ASN A 205 14.07 -7.71 -7.07
CA ASN A 205 15.20 -8.40 -6.49
C ASN A 205 16.29 -7.44 -5.98
N ASN A 206 17.31 -7.98 -5.34
CA ASN A 206 18.47 -7.20 -4.95
C ASN A 206 19.20 -6.68 -6.18
N VAL A 207 19.84 -5.51 -6.06
CA VAL A 207 20.65 -4.97 -7.15
C VAL A 207 21.75 -5.96 -7.51
N ASN A 208 21.75 -6.38 -8.78
CA ASN A 208 22.79 -7.21 -9.37
C ASN A 208 23.57 -6.34 -10.38
N LYS A 209 24.92 -6.48 -10.39
CA LYS A 209 25.77 -5.72 -11.31
C LYS A 209 25.51 -6.05 -12.78
N ASN A 210 25.04 -7.27 -13.05
CA ASN A 210 24.79 -7.79 -14.38
C ASN A 210 23.36 -7.48 -14.89
N GLU A 211 22.50 -6.86 -14.10
CA GLU A 211 21.14 -6.51 -14.46
C GLU A 211 20.99 -5.01 -14.66
N ASP A 212 20.14 -4.58 -15.60
CA ASP A 212 19.90 -3.17 -15.89
C ASP A 212 19.00 -2.48 -14.87
N SER A 213 18.18 -3.27 -14.17
CA SER A 213 17.25 -2.80 -13.13
C SER A 213 17.08 -3.85 -12.06
N ASN A 214 16.68 -3.46 -10.86
CA ASN A 214 16.27 -4.40 -9.83
C ASN A 214 14.73 -4.61 -9.73
N VAL A 215 13.96 -4.06 -10.65
CA VAL A 215 12.61 -4.54 -10.98
C VAL A 215 12.71 -5.36 -12.26
N ILE A 216 12.63 -6.67 -12.13
CA ILE A 216 13.00 -7.61 -13.21
C ILE A 216 11.80 -8.21 -13.96
N ASP A 217 10.64 -8.26 -13.32
CA ASP A 217 9.47 -8.92 -13.90
C ASP A 217 8.16 -8.20 -13.58
N GLU A 218 7.23 -8.35 -14.49
CA GLU A 218 5.85 -7.89 -14.36
C GLU A 218 4.91 -9.05 -14.69
N ILE A 219 3.97 -9.35 -13.81
CA ILE A 219 2.97 -10.40 -13.98
C ILE A 219 1.59 -9.79 -13.88
N LYS A 220 0.81 -9.92 -14.95
CA LYS A 220 -0.59 -9.54 -14.96
C LYS A 220 -1.44 -10.61 -14.28
N VAL A 221 -2.36 -10.21 -13.41
CA VAL A 221 -3.23 -11.12 -12.69
C VAL A 221 -4.60 -11.17 -13.39
N GLU A 222 -4.82 -12.18 -14.22
CA GLU A 222 -6.03 -12.33 -15.02
C GLU A 222 -7.12 -13.16 -14.31
N LEU A 223 -7.21 -13.05 -12.98
CA LEU A 223 -8.27 -13.67 -12.20
C LEU A 223 -9.56 -12.83 -12.22
N PRO A 224 -10.73 -13.48 -12.25
CA PRO A 224 -12.01 -12.77 -12.32
C PRO A 224 -12.31 -11.94 -11.07
N PHE A 225 -13.08 -10.87 -11.22
CA PHE A 225 -13.67 -10.09 -10.14
C PHE A 225 -15.16 -10.44 -9.97
N PRO A 226 -15.75 -10.39 -8.74
CA PRO A 226 -15.05 -10.10 -7.48
C PRO A 226 -14.15 -11.27 -7.04
N ARG A 227 -12.98 -10.97 -6.53
CA ARG A 227 -12.08 -11.99 -5.98
C ARG A 227 -12.52 -12.36 -4.56
N THR A 228 -12.43 -13.66 -4.25
CA THR A 228 -12.71 -14.22 -2.92
C THR A 228 -11.57 -15.13 -2.49
N MET A 229 -11.51 -15.48 -1.22
CA MET A 229 -10.50 -16.40 -0.69
C MET A 229 -10.56 -17.78 -1.34
N ASP A 230 -11.71 -18.18 -1.89
CA ASP A 230 -11.87 -19.49 -2.59
C ASP A 230 -10.97 -19.61 -3.82
N LEU A 231 -10.57 -18.48 -4.42
CA LEU A 231 -9.63 -18.49 -5.55
C LEU A 231 -8.28 -19.11 -5.19
N CYS A 232 -7.87 -19.07 -3.92
CA CYS A 232 -6.61 -19.68 -3.45
C CYS A 232 -6.54 -21.19 -3.70
N TYR A 233 -7.69 -21.85 -3.87
CA TYR A 233 -7.79 -23.30 -4.12
C TYR A 233 -7.86 -23.64 -5.61
N THR A 234 -7.84 -22.67 -6.51
CA THR A 234 -7.92 -22.89 -7.96
C THR A 234 -6.54 -23.21 -8.57
N GLU A 235 -6.55 -23.96 -9.67
CA GLU A 235 -5.32 -24.27 -10.42
C GLU A 235 -4.64 -23.02 -10.96
N GLU A 236 -5.43 -22.06 -11.44
CA GLU A 236 -4.92 -20.80 -12.00
C GLU A 236 -4.19 -19.97 -10.94
N PHE A 237 -4.73 -19.89 -9.74
CA PHE A 237 -4.09 -19.21 -8.61
C PHE A 237 -2.76 -19.89 -8.26
N ASN A 238 -2.75 -21.23 -8.17
CA ASN A 238 -1.56 -22.00 -7.86
C ASN A 238 -0.49 -21.89 -8.98
N ARG A 239 -0.92 -21.77 -10.23
CA ARG A 239 -0.01 -21.50 -11.37
C ARG A 239 0.67 -20.15 -11.22
N LEU A 240 -0.11 -19.09 -10.94
CA LEU A 240 0.44 -17.75 -10.69
C LEU A 240 1.40 -17.73 -9.50
N LYS A 241 1.03 -18.41 -8.41
CA LYS A 241 1.87 -18.52 -7.22
C LYS A 241 3.23 -19.15 -7.53
N ARG A 242 3.25 -20.25 -8.30
CA ARG A 242 4.51 -20.89 -8.74
C ARG A 242 5.33 -19.95 -9.63
N LEU A 243 4.69 -19.32 -10.61
CA LEU A 243 5.37 -18.39 -11.53
C LEU A 243 6.06 -17.25 -10.77
N ILE A 244 5.39 -16.66 -9.75
CA ILE A 244 5.98 -15.59 -8.95
C ILE A 244 7.14 -16.14 -8.11
N PHE A 245 6.96 -17.32 -7.50
CA PHE A 245 7.98 -17.93 -6.65
C PHE A 245 9.27 -18.28 -7.42
N GLU A 246 9.15 -18.72 -8.68
CA GLU A 246 10.29 -19.04 -9.54
C GLU A 246 11.11 -17.81 -9.96
N LYS A 247 10.51 -16.61 -9.84
CA LYS A 247 11.12 -15.33 -10.22
C LYS A 247 11.69 -14.54 -9.03
N LEU A 248 11.40 -14.96 -7.79
CA LEU A 248 11.93 -14.40 -6.55
C LEU A 248 13.27 -15.04 -6.14
#